data_882ecbbbf1d54d67bcfdad497bf780da
#
_entry.id   882ecbbbf1d54d67bcfdad497bf780da
#
_cell.length_a   1.000
_cell.length_b   1.000
_cell.length_c   1.000
_cell.angle_alpha   90.00
_cell.angle_beta   90.00
_cell.angle_gamma   90.00
#
_symmetry.space_group_name_H-M   'P 1'
#
loop_
_entity.id
_entity.type
_entity.pdbx_description
1 polymer ?
#
loop_
_entity_poly.entity_id
_entity_poly.type
_entity_poly.pdbx_seq_one_letter_code
_entity_poly.pdbx_strand_id
1 'polypeptide(L)'
;MFALLANDTTPAAALTFCSTSSKAPHEESKASTPGSRTKTQIMKNSMKRLFVVIGVVNIVCAVALLTSAQTINIDRVVAELEPEIRRTLLAGNIPSASIALVSNDRVIWSDAYGYSNLWAHTPATTNTVYLIGSTFKTMSTVALLQQMEQGKFKLDDPVNKYLTDFKIQGEDPQHPITFRHLLTHTSSLPGDFGAFPVWGDTVPPSLEDYLSKSLRVTKPPMTKVEYSNMAYTLIGYLVQKFSGMPYKQYIQEKIFTPMEMSSTAFEPRPDMEERLSIPYVVDQKTGSQVGAVRVKASVWPAGIVYGTVLDQSNWLICNLNGGVFKGKRLISEDTLNQMFTRQYDQFKGGIEGIWGNETAGFGLTWWTEVRDGDRYFAHSGSLAGYTAFLLGNRDRKLGFAVLTNGNRAHPHLFKLADKAIDLMKKYSSPTGLQSPR
;
A
#
# COMPACT_ATOMS: atom_id res chain seq x y z
N MET A 1 45.90 -23.72 9.38
CA MET A 1 47.20 -23.95 8.72
C MET A 1 47.38 -22.79 7.75
N PHE A 2 48.28 -21.86 8.15
CA PHE A 2 49.06 -20.85 7.40
C PHE A 2 48.37 -20.05 6.29
N ALA A 3 48.41 -18.80 6.24
CA ALA A 3 49.18 -17.62 6.72
C ALA A 3 49.23 -16.61 5.55
N LEU A 4 48.84 -15.38 5.84
CA LEU A 4 49.54 -14.12 5.67
C LEU A 4 50.37 -13.90 4.38
N LEU A 5 50.10 -12.78 3.71
CA LEU A 5 51.06 -11.67 3.60
C LEU A 5 50.42 -10.43 2.93
N ALA A 6 50.68 -9.32 3.58
CA ALA A 6 50.41 -7.94 3.15
C ALA A 6 51.47 -7.47 2.14
N ASN A 7 51.17 -6.40 1.40
CA ASN A 7 52.08 -5.27 1.25
C ASN A 7 51.42 -4.05 0.62
N ASP A 8 51.51 -2.99 1.35
CA ASP A 8 51.62 -1.57 1.08
C ASP A 8 52.22 -1.17 -0.27
N THR A 9 51.73 -0.06 -0.82
CA THR A 9 52.53 1.13 -1.08
C THR A 9 51.65 2.27 -1.65
N THR A 10 51.52 3.33 -0.87
CA THR A 10 51.38 4.71 -1.37
C THR A 10 52.72 5.22 -1.91
N PRO A 11 52.73 6.24 -2.79
CA PRO A 11 53.22 7.50 -2.28
C PRO A 11 52.50 8.77 -2.75
N ALA A 12 52.76 9.77 -1.91
CA ALA A 12 52.31 11.13 -1.88
C ALA A 12 53.00 12.08 -2.90
N ALA A 13 52.42 13.27 -2.97
CA ALA A 13 53.00 14.60 -3.13
C ALA A 13 53.44 15.07 -4.53
N ALA A 14 52.93 16.23 -4.92
CA ALA A 14 53.77 17.44 -4.94
C ALA A 14 52.94 18.71 -5.25
N LEU A 15 53.06 19.64 -4.38
CA LEU A 15 52.77 21.07 -4.56
C LEU A 15 53.75 21.67 -5.56
N THR A 16 53.30 22.61 -6.40
CA THR A 16 54.22 23.60 -6.96
C THR A 16 53.54 24.98 -6.98
N PHE A 17 54.06 25.84 -6.16
CA PHE A 17 53.94 27.29 -6.24
C PHE A 17 54.70 27.84 -7.40
N CYS A 18 54.18 28.86 -8.09
CA CYS A 18 55.04 29.87 -8.72
C CYS A 18 54.38 31.24 -8.68
N SER A 19 55.11 32.14 -8.10
CA SER A 19 54.89 33.60 -7.92
C SER A 19 55.47 34.39 -9.12
N THR A 20 55.07 35.61 -9.21
CA THR A 20 55.72 36.90 -9.60
C THR A 20 54.81 37.72 -10.50
N SER A 21 54.68 38.97 -10.42
CA SER A 21 55.13 40.14 -9.75
C SER A 21 54.63 41.37 -10.57
N SER A 22 54.18 42.39 -9.82
CA SER A 22 54.37 43.84 -10.02
C SER A 22 53.98 44.55 -11.31
N LYS A 23 53.14 45.53 -11.19
CA LYS A 23 53.44 46.99 -11.32
C LYS A 23 52.19 47.84 -11.21
N ALA A 24 52.15 48.75 -10.27
CA ALA A 24 51.37 49.98 -10.34
C ALA A 24 52.12 51.01 -11.24
N PRO A 25 51.45 52.00 -11.78
CA PRO A 25 51.50 53.28 -11.11
C PRO A 25 50.26 54.21 -11.28
N HIS A 26 50.25 55.18 -10.41
CA HIS A 26 49.79 56.56 -10.45
C HIS A 26 48.30 56.92 -10.26
N GLU A 27 48.17 57.72 -9.26
CA GLU A 27 47.08 58.57 -8.79
C GLU A 27 46.56 59.57 -9.85
N GLU A 28 45.25 59.77 -9.82
CA GLU A 28 44.69 61.13 -9.95
C GLU A 28 43.50 61.29 -9.01
N SER A 29 43.66 62.22 -8.11
CA SER A 29 42.70 62.70 -7.12
C SER A 29 41.55 63.49 -7.83
N LYS A 30 40.30 63.09 -7.61
CA LYS A 30 39.16 63.96 -7.70
C LYS A 30 38.31 63.85 -6.48
N ALA A 31 38.33 64.87 -5.69
CA ALA A 31 37.46 65.12 -4.54
C ALA A 31 35.99 65.13 -4.97
N SER A 32 35.18 64.22 -4.37
CA SER A 32 33.75 64.22 -4.44
C SER A 32 33.13 64.32 -3.05
N THR A 33 32.31 65.30 -2.86
CA THR A 33 31.55 65.75 -1.70
C THR A 33 30.88 64.61 -0.92
N PRO A 34 30.96 64.57 0.41
CA PRO A 34 30.34 63.55 1.24
C PRO A 34 28.89 63.93 1.59
N GLY A 35 27.92 63.49 0.79
CA GLY A 35 26.50 63.78 1.15
C GLY A 35 25.47 62.86 0.48
N SER A 36 25.81 62.27 -0.65
CA SER A 36 24.82 61.51 -1.47
C SER A 36 24.86 59.99 -1.29
N ARG A 37 26.00 59.41 -0.86
CA ARG A 37 26.16 57.95 -0.74
C ARG A 37 25.44 57.32 0.46
N THR A 38 25.22 58.07 1.54
CA THR A 38 24.64 57.54 2.77
C THR A 38 23.12 57.28 2.67
N LYS A 39 22.38 58.17 2.00
CA LYS A 39 20.92 58.02 1.84
C LYS A 39 20.56 56.84 0.92
N THR A 40 21.27 56.62 -0.19
CA THR A 40 21.04 55.52 -1.12
C THR A 40 21.40 54.16 -0.51
N GLN A 41 22.46 54.13 0.31
CA GLN A 41 22.86 52.87 1.01
C GLN A 41 21.88 52.49 2.12
N ILE A 42 21.37 53.46 2.86
CA ILE A 42 20.35 53.23 3.90
C ILE A 42 19.03 52.76 3.26
N MET A 43 18.59 53.34 2.16
CA MET A 43 17.40 52.92 1.43
C MET A 43 17.55 51.48 0.87
N LYS A 44 18.70 51.15 0.27
CA LYS A 44 18.97 49.77 -0.23
C LYS A 44 18.97 48.74 0.89
N ASN A 45 19.50 49.09 2.07
CA ASN A 45 19.50 48.16 3.21
C ASN A 45 18.11 48.02 3.86
N SER A 46 17.30 49.11 3.89
CA SER A 46 15.90 49.04 4.34
C SER A 46 15.02 48.22 3.38
N MET A 47 15.19 48.40 2.05
CA MET A 47 14.49 47.55 1.08
C MET A 47 14.88 46.07 1.19
N LYS A 48 16.16 45.74 1.34
CA LYS A 48 16.60 44.34 1.55
C LYS A 48 15.99 43.76 2.82
N ARG A 49 15.94 44.50 3.92
CA ARG A 49 15.28 44.02 5.17
C ARG A 49 13.79 43.84 4.98
N LEU A 50 13.10 44.71 4.24
CA LEU A 50 11.68 44.57 3.91
C LEU A 50 11.40 43.34 3.07
N PHE A 51 12.22 43.04 2.04
CA PHE A 51 12.08 41.80 1.24
C PHE A 51 12.38 40.57 2.03
N VAL A 52 13.33 40.55 2.97
CA VAL A 52 13.59 39.42 3.86
C VAL A 52 12.42 39.21 4.80
N VAL A 53 11.85 40.25 5.39
CA VAL A 53 10.68 40.15 6.29
C VAL A 53 9.45 39.63 5.52
N ILE A 54 9.18 40.17 4.32
CA ILE A 54 8.08 39.69 3.46
C ILE A 54 8.31 38.24 3.05
N GLY A 55 9.55 37.85 2.73
CA GLY A 55 9.90 36.47 2.41
C GLY A 55 9.69 35.52 3.59
N VAL A 56 10.11 35.91 4.79
CA VAL A 56 9.91 35.12 6.03
C VAL A 56 8.43 35.03 6.40
N VAL A 57 7.67 36.10 6.29
CA VAL A 57 6.22 36.12 6.55
C VAL A 57 5.49 35.21 5.56
N ASN A 58 5.84 35.25 4.26
CA ASN A 58 5.25 34.37 3.26
C ASN A 58 5.63 32.88 3.50
N ILE A 59 6.86 32.60 3.94
CA ILE A 59 7.27 31.22 4.30
C ILE A 59 6.54 30.77 5.55
N VAL A 60 6.40 31.59 6.57
CA VAL A 60 5.64 31.26 7.79
C VAL A 60 4.16 31.08 7.50
N CYS A 61 3.56 31.94 6.67
CA CYS A 61 2.17 31.75 6.22
C CYS A 61 2.00 30.50 5.33
N ALA A 62 2.95 30.21 4.45
CA ALA A 62 2.91 29.01 3.62
C ALA A 62 3.08 27.73 4.47
N VAL A 63 3.95 27.75 5.49
CA VAL A 63 4.10 26.64 6.45
C VAL A 63 2.86 26.51 7.34
N ALA A 64 2.23 27.62 7.75
CA ALA A 64 0.97 27.57 8.51
C ALA A 64 -0.22 27.07 7.68
N LEU A 65 -0.22 27.28 6.37
CA LEU A 65 -1.24 26.73 5.45
C LEU A 65 -1.03 25.24 5.14
N LEU A 66 0.19 24.70 5.35
CA LEU A 66 0.53 23.30 5.07
C LEU A 66 0.27 22.34 6.25
N THR A 67 -0.16 22.83 7.40
CA THR A 67 -0.38 21.99 8.60
C THR A 67 -1.71 22.22 9.30
N SER A 68 -2.80 22.39 8.56
CA SER A 68 -4.11 22.20 9.20
C SER A 68 -4.39 20.70 9.28
N ALA A 69 -3.73 20.02 10.23
CA ALA A 69 -4.04 18.65 10.55
C ALA A 69 -5.52 18.60 11.02
N GLN A 70 -6.35 17.92 10.23
CA GLN A 70 -7.75 17.70 10.56
C GLN A 70 -7.84 17.02 11.91
N THR A 71 -8.43 17.65 12.91
CA THR A 71 -8.62 17.04 14.24
C THR A 71 -9.92 16.27 14.25
N ILE A 72 -9.84 14.96 14.51
CA ILE A 72 -11.00 14.08 14.63
C ILE A 72 -11.31 13.88 16.11
N ASN A 73 -12.56 14.11 16.51
CA ASN A 73 -13.02 13.74 17.84
C ASN A 73 -13.27 12.22 17.87
N ILE A 74 -12.21 11.49 18.21
CA ILE A 74 -12.22 10.02 18.17
C ILE A 74 -13.22 9.41 19.16
N ASP A 75 -13.41 10.02 20.32
CA ASP A 75 -14.34 9.51 21.34
C ASP A 75 -15.78 9.48 20.80
N ARG A 76 -16.18 10.51 20.06
CA ARG A 76 -17.49 10.55 19.40
C ARG A 76 -17.61 9.55 18.25
N VAL A 77 -16.54 9.38 17.47
CA VAL A 77 -16.48 8.36 16.40
C VAL A 77 -16.70 6.99 17.02
N VAL A 78 -15.93 6.66 18.06
CA VAL A 78 -15.96 5.34 18.71
C VAL A 78 -17.32 5.10 19.37
N ALA A 79 -17.89 6.09 20.08
CA ALA A 79 -19.18 5.97 20.73
C ALA A 79 -20.33 5.59 19.76
N GLU A 80 -20.29 6.09 18.51
CA GLU A 80 -21.28 5.71 17.48
C GLU A 80 -20.86 4.45 16.71
N LEU A 81 -19.55 4.17 16.55
CA LEU A 81 -19.05 3.06 15.75
C LEU A 81 -19.11 1.72 16.50
N GLU A 82 -18.82 1.70 17.81
CA GLU A 82 -18.75 0.46 18.59
C GLU A 82 -20.06 -0.34 18.59
N PRO A 83 -21.25 0.26 18.77
CA PRO A 83 -22.51 -0.46 18.62
C PRO A 83 -22.72 -1.04 17.22
N GLU A 84 -22.24 -0.36 16.17
CA GLU A 84 -22.29 -0.87 14.79
C GLU A 84 -21.35 -2.05 14.58
N ILE A 85 -20.15 -2.02 15.17
CA ILE A 85 -19.22 -3.15 15.12
C ILE A 85 -19.91 -4.38 15.73
N ARG A 86 -20.45 -4.27 16.93
CA ARG A 86 -21.11 -5.39 17.63
C ARG A 86 -22.29 -5.94 16.82
N ARG A 87 -23.14 -5.07 16.26
CA ARG A 87 -24.24 -5.48 15.38
C ARG A 87 -23.73 -6.18 14.11
N THR A 88 -22.68 -5.66 13.50
CA THR A 88 -22.04 -6.22 12.30
C THR A 88 -21.54 -7.63 12.55
N LEU A 89 -20.81 -7.85 13.66
CA LEU A 89 -20.29 -9.16 14.00
C LEU A 89 -21.42 -10.17 14.26
N LEU A 90 -22.44 -9.76 14.98
CA LEU A 90 -23.60 -10.61 15.25
C LEU A 90 -24.37 -10.95 13.97
N ALA A 91 -24.71 -9.95 13.16
CA ALA A 91 -25.47 -10.14 11.92
C ALA A 91 -24.71 -10.96 10.87
N GLY A 92 -23.39 -10.80 10.81
CA GLY A 92 -22.52 -11.56 9.91
C GLY A 92 -22.09 -12.92 10.44
N ASN A 93 -22.48 -13.27 11.66
CA ASN A 93 -21.98 -14.46 12.36
C ASN A 93 -20.43 -14.52 12.31
N ILE A 94 -19.78 -13.39 12.67
CA ILE A 94 -18.33 -13.22 12.57
C ILE A 94 -17.72 -13.44 13.96
N PRO A 95 -16.84 -14.45 14.13
CA PRO A 95 -16.32 -14.81 15.45
C PRO A 95 -15.45 -13.73 16.10
N SER A 96 -14.64 -13.03 15.31
CA SER A 96 -13.84 -11.89 15.77
C SER A 96 -13.52 -10.92 14.66
N ALA A 97 -13.24 -9.67 15.06
CA ALA A 97 -12.64 -8.65 14.19
C ALA A 97 -11.60 -7.85 14.96
N SER A 98 -10.45 -7.60 14.33
CA SER A 98 -9.51 -6.54 14.72
C SER A 98 -9.66 -5.39 13.72
N ILE A 99 -9.82 -4.16 14.25
CA ILE A 99 -10.17 -2.97 13.46
C ILE A 99 -9.21 -1.85 13.77
N ALA A 100 -8.87 -1.05 12.76
CA ALA A 100 -8.11 0.17 12.94
C ALA A 100 -8.65 1.32 12.09
N LEU A 101 -8.63 2.52 12.65
CA LEU A 101 -8.92 3.78 11.99
C LEU A 101 -7.63 4.56 11.80
N VAL A 102 -7.41 5.02 10.57
CA VAL A 102 -6.23 5.78 10.17
C VAL A 102 -6.62 7.20 9.80
N SER A 103 -5.85 8.18 10.25
CA SER A 103 -5.95 9.55 9.78
C SER A 103 -4.57 10.10 9.52
N ASN A 104 -4.35 10.62 8.31
CA ASN A 104 -3.07 11.11 7.82
C ASN A 104 -1.97 10.03 7.90
N ASP A 105 -1.04 10.16 8.81
CA ASP A 105 0.17 9.34 8.94
C ASP A 105 0.17 8.38 10.14
N ARG A 106 -0.98 8.21 10.79
CA ARG A 106 -1.07 7.43 12.03
C ARG A 106 -2.38 6.68 12.20
N VAL A 107 -2.32 5.61 12.97
CA VAL A 107 -3.50 4.97 13.55
C VAL A 107 -4.02 5.89 14.67
N ILE A 108 -5.28 6.31 14.56
CA ILE A 108 -5.93 7.17 15.56
C ILE A 108 -6.78 6.39 16.55
N TRP A 109 -7.13 5.14 16.21
CA TRP A 109 -7.82 4.20 17.06
C TRP A 109 -7.68 2.77 16.52
N SER A 110 -7.58 1.80 17.41
CA SER A 110 -7.65 0.38 17.06
C SER A 110 -8.19 -0.42 18.24
N ASP A 111 -8.99 -1.42 17.94
CA ASP A 111 -9.55 -2.33 18.93
C ASP A 111 -9.89 -3.69 18.31
N ALA A 112 -10.27 -4.66 19.14
CA ALA A 112 -10.68 -5.99 18.69
C ALA A 112 -11.87 -6.51 19.48
N TYR A 113 -12.69 -7.30 18.80
CA TYR A 113 -13.96 -7.79 19.31
C TYR A 113 -14.09 -9.28 19.06
N GLY A 114 -14.73 -10.00 19.97
CA GLY A 114 -14.98 -11.43 19.84
C GLY A 114 -13.77 -12.32 20.16
N TYR A 115 -13.75 -13.53 19.61
CA TYR A 115 -12.77 -14.55 19.97
C TYR A 115 -11.94 -14.99 18.76
N SER A 116 -10.61 -14.91 18.91
CA SER A 116 -9.66 -15.48 17.94
C SER A 116 -9.72 -17.01 17.90
N ASN A 117 -10.13 -17.62 18.99
CA ASN A 117 -10.43 -19.04 19.12
C ASN A 117 -11.73 -19.21 19.93
N LEU A 118 -12.81 -19.66 19.25
CA LEU A 118 -14.11 -19.88 19.89
C LEU A 118 -14.09 -21.02 20.92
N TRP A 119 -13.33 -22.07 20.67
CA TRP A 119 -13.30 -23.23 21.56
C TRP A 119 -12.54 -22.98 22.85
N ALA A 120 -11.41 -22.28 22.73
CA ALA A 120 -10.59 -21.92 23.88
C ALA A 120 -11.05 -20.59 24.53
N HIS A 121 -12.07 -19.93 24.01
CA HIS A 121 -12.53 -18.59 24.43
C HIS A 121 -11.39 -17.57 24.49
N THR A 122 -10.41 -17.67 23.55
CA THR A 122 -9.28 -16.74 23.47
C THR A 122 -9.77 -15.43 22.87
N PRO A 123 -9.75 -14.30 23.59
CA PRO A 123 -10.17 -13.02 23.02
C PRO A 123 -9.29 -12.61 21.83
N ALA A 124 -9.88 -11.96 20.84
CA ALA A 124 -9.12 -11.26 19.81
C ALA A 124 -8.49 -9.99 20.38
N THR A 125 -7.35 -9.61 19.82
CA THR A 125 -6.63 -8.35 20.14
C THR A 125 -6.21 -7.68 18.84
N THR A 126 -5.75 -6.45 18.88
CA THR A 126 -5.18 -5.76 17.72
C THR A 126 -3.91 -6.44 17.20
N ASN A 127 -3.26 -7.27 18.01
CA ASN A 127 -2.11 -8.09 17.65
C ASN A 127 -2.47 -9.52 17.21
N THR A 128 -3.76 -9.86 17.15
CA THR A 128 -4.21 -11.13 16.58
C THR A 128 -3.81 -11.23 15.13
N VAL A 129 -3.27 -12.37 14.75
CA VAL A 129 -2.78 -12.64 13.40
C VAL A 129 -3.89 -13.34 12.60
N TYR A 130 -4.18 -12.82 11.43
CA TYR A 130 -5.16 -13.34 10.47
C TYR A 130 -4.51 -13.57 9.11
N LEU A 131 -5.09 -14.41 8.29
CA LEU A 131 -4.73 -14.45 6.87
C LEU A 131 -5.40 -13.25 6.19
N ILE A 132 -4.58 -12.38 5.57
CA ILE A 132 -5.05 -11.12 4.97
C ILE A 132 -5.66 -11.29 3.58
N GLY A 133 -5.49 -12.46 2.98
CA GLY A 133 -6.08 -12.78 1.67
C GLY A 133 -5.66 -11.81 0.57
N SER A 134 -6.58 -11.53 -0.32
CA SER A 134 -6.32 -10.77 -1.54
C SER A 134 -5.95 -9.29 -1.32
N THR A 135 -6.06 -8.74 -0.10
CA THR A 135 -5.51 -7.40 0.18
C THR A 135 -4.00 -7.35 -0.11
N PHE A 136 -3.33 -8.49 -0.02
CA PHE A 136 -1.91 -8.63 -0.35
C PHE A 136 -1.59 -8.36 -1.83
N LYS A 137 -2.54 -8.54 -2.75
CA LYS A 137 -2.34 -8.23 -4.18
C LYS A 137 -1.85 -6.80 -4.40
N THR A 138 -2.30 -5.87 -3.58
CA THR A 138 -1.87 -4.47 -3.64
C THR A 138 -0.38 -4.29 -3.37
N MET A 139 0.19 -5.11 -2.49
CA MET A 139 1.62 -5.16 -2.20
C MET A 139 2.41 -5.83 -3.33
N SER A 140 1.89 -6.93 -3.89
CA SER A 140 2.46 -7.58 -5.08
C SER A 140 2.52 -6.64 -6.27
N THR A 141 1.47 -5.80 -6.44
CA THR A 141 1.43 -4.76 -7.48
C THR A 141 2.53 -3.73 -7.27
N VAL A 142 2.69 -3.20 -6.06
CA VAL A 142 3.78 -2.24 -5.77
C VAL A 142 5.14 -2.87 -6.05
N ALA A 143 5.36 -4.12 -5.65
CA ALA A 143 6.60 -4.84 -5.95
C ALA A 143 6.89 -4.94 -7.47
N LEU A 144 5.86 -5.21 -8.27
CA LEU A 144 5.99 -5.22 -9.74
C LEU A 144 6.24 -3.81 -10.28
N LEU A 145 5.49 -2.81 -9.82
CA LEU A 145 5.63 -1.43 -10.29
C LEU A 145 6.97 -0.80 -9.88
N GLN A 146 7.61 -1.23 -8.79
CA GLN A 146 8.99 -0.88 -8.47
C GLN A 146 9.96 -1.36 -9.56
N GLN A 147 9.70 -2.49 -10.24
CA GLN A 147 10.49 -2.94 -11.38
C GLN A 147 10.21 -2.08 -12.63
N MET A 148 8.97 -1.62 -12.80
CA MET A 148 8.60 -0.67 -13.86
C MET A 148 9.33 0.68 -13.69
N GLU A 149 9.40 1.20 -12.46
CA GLU A 149 10.14 2.44 -12.15
C GLU A 149 11.65 2.32 -12.44
N GLN A 150 12.21 1.10 -12.37
CA GLN A 150 13.56 0.79 -12.78
C GLN A 150 13.72 0.62 -14.31
N GLY A 151 12.65 0.83 -15.09
CA GLY A 151 12.67 0.72 -16.55
C GLY A 151 12.70 -0.70 -17.11
N LYS A 152 12.39 -1.73 -16.29
CA LYS A 152 12.44 -3.13 -16.73
C LYS A 152 11.36 -3.48 -17.76
N PHE A 153 10.19 -2.82 -17.68
CA PHE A 153 9.06 -2.99 -18.60
C PHE A 153 8.15 -1.75 -18.57
N LYS A 154 7.19 -1.69 -19.51
CA LYS A 154 6.09 -0.74 -19.53
C LYS A 154 4.75 -1.47 -19.32
N LEU A 155 3.74 -0.78 -18.79
CA LEU A 155 2.43 -1.39 -18.51
C LEU A 155 1.79 -2.05 -19.73
N ASP A 156 2.00 -1.48 -20.90
CA ASP A 156 1.40 -1.95 -22.15
C ASP A 156 2.31 -2.88 -22.97
N ASP A 157 3.47 -3.26 -22.43
CA ASP A 157 4.32 -4.28 -23.05
C ASP A 157 3.65 -5.66 -22.98
N PRO A 158 3.77 -6.49 -24.04
CA PRO A 158 3.34 -7.88 -24.03
C PRO A 158 4.10 -8.70 -22.98
N VAL A 159 3.39 -9.36 -22.07
CA VAL A 159 3.98 -10.16 -20.98
C VAL A 159 4.83 -11.31 -21.55
N ASN A 160 4.36 -11.98 -22.60
CA ASN A 160 5.07 -13.09 -23.23
C ASN A 160 6.45 -12.71 -23.78
N LYS A 161 6.72 -11.43 -24.03
CA LYS A 161 8.08 -10.94 -24.39
C LYS A 161 9.10 -11.24 -23.27
N TYR A 162 8.67 -11.21 -22.03
CA TYR A 162 9.52 -11.37 -20.84
C TYR A 162 9.52 -12.79 -20.25
N LEU A 163 8.65 -13.67 -20.70
CA LEU A 163 8.63 -15.08 -20.28
C LEU A 163 9.56 -15.89 -21.20
N THR A 164 10.68 -16.35 -20.66
CA THR A 164 11.69 -17.14 -21.40
C THR A 164 11.50 -18.63 -21.22
N ASP A 165 11.15 -19.07 -20.01
CA ASP A 165 11.16 -20.48 -19.62
C ASP A 165 9.82 -21.18 -19.94
N PHE A 166 8.77 -20.40 -20.03
CA PHE A 166 7.43 -20.82 -20.45
C PHE A 166 6.70 -19.62 -21.07
N LYS A 167 5.51 -19.86 -21.65
CA LYS A 167 4.69 -18.81 -22.27
C LYS A 167 3.24 -18.96 -21.81
N ILE A 168 2.48 -17.86 -21.87
CA ILE A 168 1.03 -17.91 -21.78
C ILE A 168 0.53 -18.66 -23.02
N GLN A 169 -0.05 -19.83 -22.82
CA GLN A 169 -0.57 -20.68 -23.89
C GLN A 169 -1.91 -20.16 -24.38
N GLY A 170 -2.18 -20.26 -25.69
CA GLY A 170 -3.46 -19.84 -26.29
C GLY A 170 -3.61 -18.34 -26.46
N GLU A 171 -2.57 -17.55 -26.22
CA GLU A 171 -2.55 -16.11 -26.48
C GLU A 171 -2.61 -15.84 -28.00
N ASP A 172 -3.45 -14.89 -28.39
CA ASP A 172 -3.47 -14.35 -29.75
C ASP A 172 -2.33 -13.31 -29.92
N PRO A 173 -1.37 -13.53 -30.81
CA PRO A 173 -0.26 -12.59 -31.02
C PRO A 173 -0.71 -11.19 -31.49
N GLN A 174 -1.89 -11.04 -32.07
CA GLN A 174 -2.44 -9.75 -32.48
C GLN A 174 -3.08 -8.99 -31.31
N HIS A 175 -3.45 -9.71 -30.26
CA HIS A 175 -4.04 -9.15 -29.03
C HIS A 175 -3.30 -9.68 -27.81
N PRO A 176 -2.02 -9.29 -27.61
CA PRO A 176 -1.19 -9.83 -26.55
C PRO A 176 -1.68 -9.38 -25.15
N ILE A 177 -1.44 -10.23 -24.17
CA ILE A 177 -1.68 -9.91 -22.77
C ILE A 177 -0.57 -8.98 -22.27
N THR A 178 -0.94 -7.84 -21.72
CA THR A 178 -0.02 -6.83 -21.18
C THR A 178 0.03 -6.87 -19.66
N PHE A 179 1.02 -6.21 -19.06
CA PHE A 179 1.09 -6.04 -17.61
C PHE A 179 -0.14 -5.31 -17.06
N ARG A 180 -0.65 -4.32 -17.80
CA ARG A 180 -1.90 -3.63 -17.44
C ARG A 180 -3.07 -4.61 -17.35
N HIS A 181 -3.21 -5.55 -18.28
CA HIS A 181 -4.25 -6.57 -18.24
C HIS A 181 -4.15 -7.49 -17.03
N LEU A 182 -2.92 -7.83 -16.58
CA LEU A 182 -2.73 -8.62 -15.36
C LEU A 182 -3.23 -7.85 -14.12
N LEU A 183 -2.85 -6.56 -14.01
CA LEU A 183 -3.12 -5.71 -12.87
C LEU A 183 -4.58 -5.25 -12.75
N THR A 184 -5.35 -5.36 -13.83
CA THR A 184 -6.76 -4.92 -13.90
C THR A 184 -7.76 -6.06 -14.01
N HIS A 185 -7.30 -7.30 -13.91
CA HIS A 185 -8.14 -8.49 -14.08
C HIS A 185 -8.86 -8.58 -15.44
N THR A 186 -8.21 -8.07 -16.49
CA THR A 186 -8.72 -8.12 -17.86
C THR A 186 -7.91 -9.02 -18.80
N SER A 187 -7.01 -9.82 -18.24
CA SER A 187 -6.10 -10.71 -18.98
C SER A 187 -6.74 -11.99 -19.53
N SER A 188 -7.96 -12.31 -19.12
CA SER A 188 -8.62 -13.60 -19.38
C SER A 188 -7.87 -14.82 -18.82
N LEU A 189 -6.88 -14.63 -17.96
CA LEU A 189 -6.28 -15.72 -17.20
C LEU A 189 -7.26 -16.24 -16.13
N PRO A 190 -7.26 -17.55 -15.83
CA PRO A 190 -8.23 -18.15 -14.93
C PRO A 190 -8.29 -17.49 -13.56
N GLY A 191 -9.50 -17.41 -13.01
CA GLY A 191 -9.76 -16.92 -11.66
C GLY A 191 -9.39 -17.90 -10.56
N ASP A 192 -9.24 -19.18 -10.94
CA ASP A 192 -9.07 -20.26 -10.02
C ASP A 192 -7.79 -20.12 -9.18
N PHE A 193 -7.84 -20.66 -7.97
CA PHE A 193 -6.73 -20.59 -7.05
C PHE A 193 -5.55 -21.47 -7.49
N GLY A 194 -5.78 -22.38 -8.47
CA GLY A 194 -4.77 -23.36 -8.89
C GLY A 194 -4.03 -24.02 -7.72
N ALA A 195 -4.49 -23.66 -6.56
CA ALA A 195 -3.97 -24.01 -5.30
C ALA A 195 -4.72 -25.25 -4.90
N PHE A 196 -4.12 -26.33 -5.10
CA PHE A 196 -4.50 -27.49 -4.32
C PHE A 196 -4.26 -27.12 -2.85
N PRO A 197 -5.29 -27.14 -2.00
CA PRO A 197 -5.06 -27.07 -0.58
C PRO A 197 -4.08 -28.20 -0.25
N VAL A 198 -2.89 -27.82 0.12
CA VAL A 198 -1.88 -28.78 0.48
C VAL A 198 -2.05 -29.04 1.96
N TRP A 199 -2.45 -30.26 2.27
CA TRP A 199 -2.68 -30.74 3.63
C TRP A 199 -1.38 -31.31 4.21
N GLY A 200 -1.12 -31.03 5.48
CA GLY A 200 0.04 -31.60 6.17
C GLY A 200 1.38 -31.04 5.69
N ASP A 201 2.37 -31.92 5.55
CA ASP A 201 3.76 -31.56 5.23
C ASP A 201 4.05 -31.47 3.72
N THR A 202 3.03 -31.54 2.88
CA THR A 202 3.22 -31.40 1.44
C THR A 202 3.72 -29.99 1.10
N VAL A 203 4.80 -29.91 0.33
CA VAL A 203 5.37 -28.67 -0.16
C VAL A 203 4.67 -28.27 -1.46
N PRO A 204 4.07 -27.07 -1.55
CA PRO A 204 3.50 -26.59 -2.81
C PRO A 204 4.58 -26.49 -3.90
N PRO A 205 4.25 -26.73 -5.20
CA PRO A 205 5.18 -26.53 -6.30
C PRO A 205 5.72 -25.08 -6.33
N SER A 206 6.88 -24.89 -6.96
CA SER A 206 7.43 -23.54 -7.19
C SER A 206 6.49 -22.71 -8.07
N LEU A 207 6.69 -21.37 -8.11
CA LEU A 207 5.93 -20.52 -9.02
C LEU A 207 6.11 -20.95 -10.48
N GLU A 208 7.34 -21.30 -10.86
CA GLU A 208 7.71 -21.75 -12.19
C GLU A 208 7.01 -23.07 -12.56
N ASP A 209 7.11 -24.07 -11.68
CA ASP A 209 6.47 -25.37 -11.91
C ASP A 209 4.94 -25.24 -12.05
N TYR A 210 4.35 -24.41 -11.23
CA TYR A 210 2.91 -24.17 -11.27
C TYR A 210 2.50 -23.45 -12.55
N LEU A 211 3.17 -22.32 -12.89
CA LEU A 211 2.83 -21.51 -14.05
C LEU A 211 3.10 -22.21 -15.36
N SER A 212 4.22 -22.94 -15.48
CA SER A 212 4.57 -23.68 -16.71
C SER A 212 3.49 -24.69 -17.13
N LYS A 213 2.76 -25.26 -16.18
CA LYS A 213 1.70 -26.24 -16.40
C LYS A 213 0.31 -25.64 -16.55
N SER A 214 0.06 -24.48 -15.95
CA SER A 214 -1.29 -23.94 -15.74
C SER A 214 -1.58 -22.66 -16.51
N LEU A 215 -0.56 -21.97 -17.04
CA LEU A 215 -0.68 -20.66 -17.64
C LEU A 215 -1.26 -20.73 -19.05
N ARG A 216 -2.59 -20.65 -19.14
CA ARG A 216 -3.33 -20.76 -20.40
C ARG A 216 -4.51 -19.83 -20.44
N VAL A 217 -4.80 -19.27 -21.63
CA VAL A 217 -6.03 -18.51 -21.93
C VAL A 217 -6.81 -19.17 -23.09
N THR A 218 -8.12 -18.94 -23.12
CA THR A 218 -9.02 -19.41 -24.16
C THR A 218 -9.81 -18.27 -24.81
N LYS A 219 -9.57 -17.04 -24.35
CA LYS A 219 -10.22 -15.82 -24.82
C LYS A 219 -9.17 -14.72 -24.91
N PRO A 220 -9.32 -13.73 -25.80
CA PRO A 220 -8.45 -12.57 -25.82
C PRO A 220 -8.61 -11.73 -24.53
N PRO A 221 -7.58 -10.94 -24.17
CA PRO A 221 -7.70 -9.97 -23.09
C PRO A 221 -8.80 -8.95 -23.40
N MET A 222 -9.26 -8.24 -22.39
CA MET A 222 -10.31 -7.20 -22.50
C MET A 222 -11.71 -7.71 -22.87
N THR A 223 -11.95 -9.01 -22.87
CA THR A 223 -13.29 -9.58 -23.08
C THR A 223 -14.24 -9.20 -21.94
N LYS A 224 -13.76 -9.25 -20.71
CA LYS A 224 -14.45 -8.83 -19.48
C LYS A 224 -13.47 -8.64 -18.35
N VAL A 225 -13.92 -8.03 -17.26
CA VAL A 225 -13.19 -8.12 -15.97
C VAL A 225 -13.45 -9.50 -15.40
N GLU A 226 -12.39 -10.28 -15.22
CA GLU A 226 -12.44 -11.62 -14.64
C GLU A 226 -11.34 -11.75 -13.59
N TYR A 227 -11.75 -11.72 -12.32
CA TYR A 227 -10.82 -11.74 -11.19
C TYR A 227 -9.89 -12.95 -11.29
N SER A 228 -8.58 -12.73 -11.34
CA SER A 228 -7.59 -13.76 -11.61
C SER A 228 -6.51 -13.83 -10.53
N ASN A 229 -6.46 -14.93 -9.79
CA ASN A 229 -5.33 -15.25 -8.90
C ASN A 229 -4.11 -15.73 -9.70
N MET A 230 -4.34 -16.37 -10.85
CA MET A 230 -3.27 -16.78 -11.77
C MET A 230 -2.46 -15.57 -12.28
N ALA A 231 -3.13 -14.47 -12.61
CA ALA A 231 -2.46 -13.23 -13.02
C ALA A 231 -1.49 -12.73 -11.92
N TYR A 232 -1.90 -12.80 -10.65
CA TYR A 232 -1.06 -12.38 -9.52
C TYR A 232 0.04 -13.38 -9.19
N THR A 233 -0.18 -14.66 -9.43
CA THR A 233 0.89 -15.67 -9.35
C THR A 233 1.96 -15.37 -10.39
N LEU A 234 1.56 -15.02 -11.61
CA LEU A 234 2.47 -14.59 -12.68
C LEU A 234 3.18 -13.27 -12.32
N ILE A 235 2.50 -12.30 -11.70
CA ILE A 235 3.13 -11.07 -11.18
C ILE A 235 4.25 -11.42 -10.22
N GLY A 236 4.05 -12.34 -9.28
CA GLY A 236 5.10 -12.76 -8.35
C GLY A 236 6.31 -13.36 -9.05
N TYR A 237 6.09 -14.21 -10.05
CA TYR A 237 7.18 -14.74 -10.88
C TYR A 237 7.94 -13.62 -11.62
N LEU A 238 7.22 -12.65 -12.20
CA LEU A 238 7.82 -11.52 -12.90
C LEU A 238 8.63 -10.62 -11.96
N VAL A 239 8.16 -10.39 -10.73
CA VAL A 239 8.96 -9.69 -9.71
C VAL A 239 10.26 -10.44 -9.43
N GLN A 240 10.20 -11.77 -9.23
CA GLN A 240 11.40 -12.59 -9.02
C GLN A 240 12.35 -12.50 -10.21
N LYS A 241 11.84 -12.64 -11.42
CA LYS A 241 12.62 -12.57 -12.67
C LYS A 241 13.30 -11.22 -12.87
N PHE A 242 12.60 -10.12 -12.69
CA PHE A 242 13.14 -8.78 -12.89
C PHE A 242 14.11 -8.34 -11.80
N SER A 243 13.85 -8.73 -10.56
CA SER A 243 14.70 -8.36 -9.43
C SER A 243 15.93 -9.26 -9.25
N GLY A 244 15.90 -10.47 -9.79
CA GLY A 244 16.91 -11.51 -9.53
C GLY A 244 16.85 -12.07 -8.10
N MET A 245 15.80 -11.76 -7.33
CA MET A 245 15.61 -12.20 -5.94
C MET A 245 14.42 -13.16 -5.85
N PRO A 246 14.46 -14.17 -4.98
CA PRO A 246 13.26 -14.95 -4.65
C PRO A 246 12.12 -14.03 -4.22
N TYR A 247 10.89 -14.27 -4.71
CA TYR A 247 9.75 -13.37 -4.49
C TYR A 247 9.49 -13.08 -3.00
N LYS A 248 9.47 -14.11 -2.15
CA LYS A 248 9.24 -13.94 -0.70
C LYS A 248 10.31 -13.06 -0.05
N GLN A 249 11.57 -13.19 -0.47
CA GLN A 249 12.67 -12.36 0.00
C GLN A 249 12.49 -10.91 -0.46
N TYR A 250 12.14 -10.70 -1.73
CA TYR A 250 11.88 -9.36 -2.27
C TYR A 250 10.80 -8.64 -1.48
N ILE A 251 9.67 -9.29 -1.25
CA ILE A 251 8.55 -8.72 -0.47
C ILE A 251 9.00 -8.41 0.96
N GLN A 252 9.72 -9.31 1.61
CA GLN A 252 10.21 -9.07 2.96
C GLN A 252 11.11 -7.83 3.03
N GLU A 253 12.08 -7.73 2.13
CA GLU A 253 13.09 -6.66 2.17
C GLU A 253 12.59 -5.33 1.61
N LYS A 254 11.76 -5.36 0.55
CA LYS A 254 11.36 -4.17 -0.19
C LYS A 254 9.96 -3.65 0.16
N ILE A 255 9.13 -4.46 0.83
CA ILE A 255 7.77 -4.09 1.23
C ILE A 255 7.60 -4.16 2.75
N PHE A 256 7.71 -5.36 3.37
CA PHE A 256 7.38 -5.51 4.79
C PHE A 256 8.32 -4.74 5.71
N THR A 257 9.63 -4.87 5.52
CA THR A 257 10.63 -4.21 6.37
C THR A 257 10.55 -2.67 6.31
N PRO A 258 10.48 -2.02 5.13
CA PRO A 258 10.32 -0.57 5.06
C PRO A 258 9.02 -0.05 5.69
N MET A 259 7.95 -0.86 5.66
CA MET A 259 6.63 -0.54 6.21
C MET A 259 6.49 -0.94 7.69
N GLU A 260 7.54 -1.44 8.33
CA GLU A 260 7.53 -1.92 9.71
C GLU A 260 6.42 -2.96 9.98
N MET A 261 6.13 -3.81 8.98
CA MET A 261 5.13 -4.87 9.06
C MET A 261 5.73 -6.12 9.72
N SER A 262 6.11 -5.99 10.98
CA SER A 262 6.87 -7.00 11.71
C SER A 262 6.08 -8.27 12.05
N SER A 263 4.76 -8.17 12.09
CA SER A 263 3.84 -9.30 12.29
C SER A 263 3.18 -9.78 11.00
N THR A 264 3.82 -9.53 9.84
CA THR A 264 3.36 -10.00 8.53
C THR A 264 4.35 -11.02 7.97
N ALA A 265 3.84 -12.17 7.50
CA ALA A 265 4.65 -13.25 6.96
C ALA A 265 3.85 -14.14 6.01
N PHE A 266 4.54 -14.82 5.07
CA PHE A 266 3.93 -15.82 4.17
C PHE A 266 3.49 -17.08 4.92
N GLU A 267 4.16 -17.38 6.00
CA GLU A 267 3.83 -18.49 6.91
C GLU A 267 3.95 -17.98 8.35
N PRO A 268 3.05 -18.37 9.25
CA PRO A 268 3.17 -17.98 10.64
C PRO A 268 4.53 -18.41 11.21
N ARG A 269 5.24 -17.46 11.82
CA ARG A 269 6.49 -17.73 12.51
C ARG A 269 6.19 -18.15 13.96
N PRO A 270 7.14 -18.75 14.68
CA PRO A 270 6.94 -19.16 16.09
C PRO A 270 6.42 -18.03 16.98
N ASP A 271 6.89 -16.78 16.79
CA ASP A 271 6.44 -15.60 17.54
C ASP A 271 5.00 -15.16 17.23
N MET A 272 4.42 -15.69 16.16
CA MET A 272 3.04 -15.42 15.71
C MET A 272 2.04 -16.50 16.13
N GLU A 273 2.50 -17.73 16.39
CA GLU A 273 1.62 -18.89 16.61
C GLU A 273 0.63 -18.70 17.77
N GLU A 274 1.06 -18.12 18.91
CA GLU A 274 0.19 -17.86 20.06
C GLU A 274 -0.89 -16.80 19.77
N ARG A 275 -0.65 -15.94 18.78
CA ARG A 275 -1.57 -14.87 18.34
C ARG A 275 -2.38 -15.23 17.12
N LEU A 276 -2.17 -16.44 16.57
CA LEU A 276 -2.81 -16.84 15.32
C LEU A 276 -4.26 -17.24 15.56
N SER A 277 -5.18 -16.57 14.89
CA SER A 277 -6.61 -16.86 14.98
C SER A 277 -6.96 -18.18 14.27
N ILE A 278 -7.95 -18.87 14.81
CA ILE A 278 -8.57 -20.02 14.14
C ILE A 278 -9.53 -19.50 13.07
N PRO A 279 -9.44 -19.98 11.81
CA PRO A 279 -10.39 -19.61 10.76
C PRO A 279 -11.71 -20.36 10.95
N TYR A 280 -12.83 -19.70 10.68
CA TYR A 280 -14.15 -20.30 10.80
C TYR A 280 -14.97 -20.16 9.51
N VAL A 281 -15.71 -21.19 9.20
CA VAL A 281 -16.71 -21.18 8.13
C VAL A 281 -18.08 -21.50 8.72
N VAL A 282 -19.12 -20.93 8.14
CA VAL A 282 -20.51 -21.22 8.55
C VAL A 282 -20.94 -22.49 7.85
N ASP A 283 -21.28 -23.51 8.62
CA ASP A 283 -21.94 -24.71 8.12
C ASP A 283 -23.32 -24.33 7.56
N GLN A 284 -23.57 -24.64 6.30
CA GLN A 284 -24.79 -24.22 5.59
C GLN A 284 -26.08 -24.91 6.09
N LYS A 285 -25.95 -26.05 6.76
CA LYS A 285 -27.10 -26.82 7.25
C LYS A 285 -27.52 -26.37 8.65
N THR A 286 -26.52 -26.10 9.49
CA THR A 286 -26.75 -25.82 10.91
C THR A 286 -26.65 -24.34 11.27
N GLY A 287 -26.04 -23.50 10.42
CA GLY A 287 -25.68 -22.13 10.72
C GLY A 287 -24.53 -21.98 11.73
N SER A 288 -23.96 -23.09 12.17
CA SER A 288 -22.90 -23.10 13.19
C SER A 288 -21.54 -22.73 12.62
N GLN A 289 -20.69 -22.15 13.45
CA GLN A 289 -19.29 -21.91 13.13
C GLN A 289 -18.48 -23.19 13.25
N VAL A 290 -17.80 -23.59 12.18
CA VAL A 290 -16.92 -24.75 12.14
C VAL A 290 -15.51 -24.29 11.82
N GLY A 291 -14.53 -24.76 12.58
CA GLY A 291 -13.13 -24.46 12.30
C GLY A 291 -12.71 -24.94 10.91
N ALA A 292 -12.12 -24.05 10.13
CA ALA A 292 -11.59 -24.36 8.83
C ALA A 292 -10.10 -24.74 8.93
N VAL A 293 -9.60 -25.44 7.90
CA VAL A 293 -8.20 -25.81 7.83
C VAL A 293 -7.38 -24.71 7.19
N ARG A 294 -6.19 -24.46 7.70
CA ARG A 294 -5.24 -23.54 7.09
C ARG A 294 -4.79 -24.06 5.72
N VAL A 295 -4.75 -23.17 4.75
CA VAL A 295 -4.39 -23.52 3.36
C VAL A 295 -2.94 -23.17 3.10
N LYS A 296 -2.19 -24.10 2.53
CA LYS A 296 -0.89 -23.87 1.90
C LYS A 296 -1.08 -23.93 0.38
N ALA A 297 -0.47 -23.05 -0.38
CA ALA A 297 -0.58 -23.08 -1.84
C ALA A 297 0.55 -22.31 -2.52
N SER A 298 0.79 -22.57 -3.81
CA SER A 298 1.82 -21.89 -4.61
C SER A 298 1.46 -20.46 -5.01
N VAL A 299 0.25 -20.01 -4.71
CA VAL A 299 -0.27 -18.70 -5.14
C VAL A 299 -0.01 -17.59 -4.13
N TRP A 300 1.12 -17.62 -3.43
CA TRP A 300 1.48 -16.59 -2.44
C TRP A 300 1.28 -15.16 -2.93
N PRO A 301 1.66 -14.79 -4.17
CA PRO A 301 1.50 -13.42 -4.63
C PRO A 301 0.05 -12.96 -4.71
N ALA A 302 -0.90 -13.91 -4.75
CA ALA A 302 -2.32 -13.63 -4.82
C ALA A 302 -3.00 -13.45 -3.45
N GLY A 303 -2.33 -13.81 -2.30
CA GLY A 303 -2.95 -13.54 -1.02
C GLY A 303 -2.73 -14.53 0.11
N ILE A 304 -1.75 -15.46 0.01
CA ILE A 304 -1.44 -16.34 1.15
C ILE A 304 -0.36 -15.69 2.00
N VAL A 305 -0.82 -14.76 2.85
CA VAL A 305 0.01 -13.98 3.76
C VAL A 305 -0.78 -13.76 5.04
N TYR A 306 -0.12 -13.88 6.17
CA TYR A 306 -0.66 -13.64 7.50
C TYR A 306 -0.18 -12.29 8.02
N GLY A 307 -1.01 -11.58 8.79
CA GLY A 307 -0.66 -10.28 9.34
C GLY A 307 -1.64 -9.79 10.39
N THR A 308 -1.32 -8.67 11.01
CA THR A 308 -2.17 -7.97 11.99
C THR A 308 -2.84 -6.76 11.37
N VAL A 309 -3.90 -6.26 12.02
CA VAL A 309 -4.57 -5.03 11.58
C VAL A 309 -3.65 -3.81 11.67
N LEU A 310 -2.70 -3.80 12.60
CA LEU A 310 -1.73 -2.71 12.74
C LEU A 310 -0.76 -2.69 11.56
N ASP A 311 -0.25 -3.85 11.12
CA ASP A 311 0.59 -3.93 9.93
C ASP A 311 -0.18 -3.52 8.66
N GLN A 312 -1.46 -3.91 8.54
CA GLN A 312 -2.32 -3.46 7.44
C GLN A 312 -2.58 -1.96 7.48
N SER A 313 -2.61 -1.37 8.68
CA SER A 313 -2.73 0.08 8.84
C SER A 313 -1.47 0.82 8.35
N ASN A 314 -0.26 0.28 8.58
CA ASN A 314 0.98 0.84 8.05
C ASN A 314 0.96 0.86 6.51
N TRP A 315 0.46 -0.23 5.89
CA TRP A 315 0.25 -0.29 4.45
C TRP A 315 -0.74 0.77 3.96
N LEU A 316 -1.85 0.92 4.67
CA LEU A 316 -2.89 1.91 4.34
C LEU A 316 -2.36 3.34 4.47
N ILE A 317 -1.59 3.64 5.54
CA ILE A 317 -0.91 4.93 5.75
C ILE A 317 0.02 5.26 4.57
N CYS A 318 0.83 4.31 4.12
CA CYS A 318 1.70 4.49 2.96
C CYS A 318 0.91 4.90 1.71
N ASN A 319 -0.20 4.21 1.44
CA ASN A 319 -1.06 4.48 0.29
C ASN A 319 -1.77 5.85 0.38
N LEU A 320 -2.20 6.26 1.57
CA LEU A 320 -2.82 7.57 1.83
C LEU A 320 -1.81 8.73 1.73
N ASN A 321 -0.52 8.46 1.90
CA ASN A 321 0.54 9.46 1.92
C ASN A 321 1.46 9.42 0.70
N GLY A 322 0.89 9.13 -0.49
CA GLY A 322 1.62 9.21 -1.75
C GLY A 322 2.80 8.24 -1.87
N GLY A 323 2.68 7.05 -1.27
CA GLY A 323 3.73 6.02 -1.30
C GLY A 323 4.85 6.24 -0.28
N VAL A 324 4.61 7.05 0.75
CA VAL A 324 5.58 7.35 1.81
C VAL A 324 5.07 6.84 3.16
N PHE A 325 5.92 6.17 3.92
CA PHE A 325 5.68 5.76 5.29
C PHE A 325 6.86 6.16 6.17
N LYS A 326 6.62 6.96 7.23
CA LYS A 326 7.65 7.46 8.16
C LYS A 326 8.90 8.00 7.44
N GLY A 327 8.69 8.80 6.39
CA GLY A 327 9.75 9.40 5.59
C GLY A 327 10.43 8.47 4.57
N LYS A 328 10.12 7.18 4.55
CA LYS A 328 10.62 6.22 3.56
C LYS A 328 9.67 6.15 2.37
N ARG A 329 10.18 6.42 1.16
CA ARG A 329 9.40 6.27 -0.07
C ARG A 329 9.47 4.83 -0.55
N LEU A 330 8.31 4.22 -0.73
CA LEU A 330 8.17 2.86 -1.22
C LEU A 330 8.00 2.83 -2.75
N ILE A 331 7.24 3.78 -3.28
CA ILE A 331 6.93 3.95 -4.69
C ILE A 331 6.74 5.44 -4.99
N SER A 332 6.93 5.88 -6.23
CA SER A 332 6.68 7.27 -6.61
C SER A 332 5.19 7.60 -6.51
N GLU A 333 4.90 8.87 -6.24
CA GLU A 333 3.52 9.33 -6.16
C GLU A 333 2.79 9.19 -7.50
N ASP A 334 3.50 9.44 -8.61
CA ASP A 334 2.94 9.31 -9.95
C ASP A 334 2.55 7.85 -10.27
N THR A 335 3.40 6.89 -9.92
CA THR A 335 3.10 5.47 -10.10
C THR A 335 1.94 5.04 -9.19
N LEU A 336 1.92 5.51 -7.94
CA LEU A 336 0.82 5.24 -7.03
C LEU A 336 -0.50 5.86 -7.52
N ASN A 337 -0.47 7.06 -8.10
CA ASN A 337 -1.65 7.70 -8.70
C ASN A 337 -2.24 6.86 -9.84
N GLN A 338 -1.40 6.20 -10.64
CA GLN A 338 -1.87 5.27 -11.67
C GLN A 338 -2.61 4.07 -11.06
N MET A 339 -2.17 3.58 -9.88
CA MET A 339 -2.86 2.50 -9.17
C MET A 339 -4.28 2.87 -8.75
N PHE A 340 -4.54 4.14 -8.48
CA PHE A 340 -5.85 4.64 -8.05
C PHE A 340 -6.69 5.22 -9.19
N THR A 341 -6.16 5.28 -10.40
CA THR A 341 -6.90 5.77 -11.56
C THR A 341 -7.61 4.61 -12.24
N ARG A 342 -8.93 4.77 -12.48
CA ARG A 342 -9.69 3.79 -13.26
C ARG A 342 -9.06 3.60 -14.64
N GLN A 343 -8.74 2.37 -14.99
CA GLN A 343 -7.97 2.05 -16.19
C GLN A 343 -8.82 1.93 -17.45
N TYR A 344 -10.10 1.53 -17.32
CA TYR A 344 -10.98 1.28 -18.46
C TYR A 344 -12.40 1.76 -18.18
N ASP A 345 -12.92 2.63 -19.05
CA ASP A 345 -14.30 3.15 -18.93
C ASP A 345 -15.37 2.13 -19.30
N GLN A 346 -15.05 1.21 -20.20
CA GLN A 346 -15.97 0.15 -20.60
C GLN A 346 -16.32 -0.86 -19.50
N PHE A 347 -15.52 -0.91 -18.45
CA PHE A 347 -15.73 -1.76 -17.27
C PHE A 347 -16.08 -0.93 -16.03
N LYS A 348 -16.84 0.14 -16.22
CA LYS A 348 -17.39 0.95 -15.14
C LYS A 348 -18.53 0.23 -14.44
N GLY A 349 -18.78 0.62 -13.19
CA GLY A 349 -19.87 0.08 -12.38
C GLY A 349 -19.43 -1.06 -11.47
N GLY A 350 -20.38 -1.59 -10.73
CA GLY A 350 -20.16 -2.37 -9.52
C GLY A 350 -19.19 -3.52 -9.60
N ILE A 351 -18.33 -3.54 -8.62
CA ILE A 351 -17.53 -4.69 -8.26
C ILE A 351 -18.36 -5.48 -7.26
N GLU A 352 -18.99 -6.54 -7.70
CA GLU A 352 -19.71 -7.56 -6.90
C GLU A 352 -20.35 -7.03 -5.60
N GLY A 353 -21.27 -6.04 -5.73
CA GLY A 353 -22.05 -5.54 -4.60
C GLY A 353 -21.32 -4.61 -3.60
N ILE A 354 -20.10 -4.18 -3.94
CA ILE A 354 -19.31 -3.29 -3.08
C ILE A 354 -19.62 -1.83 -3.40
N TRP A 355 -19.46 -1.44 -4.65
CA TRP A 355 -19.67 -0.10 -5.15
C TRP A 355 -20.42 -0.18 -6.49
N GLY A 356 -21.42 0.66 -6.66
CA GLY A 356 -22.34 0.56 -7.78
C GLY A 356 -22.55 1.84 -8.59
N ASN A 357 -21.81 2.92 -8.26
CA ASN A 357 -21.96 4.15 -9.02
C ASN A 357 -21.13 4.13 -10.32
N GLU A 358 -21.42 5.07 -11.23
CA GLU A 358 -20.77 5.15 -12.55
C GLU A 358 -19.27 5.48 -12.48
N THR A 359 -18.76 5.95 -11.33
CA THR A 359 -17.36 6.26 -11.13
C THR A 359 -16.55 5.06 -10.66
N ALA A 360 -17.23 4.00 -10.19
CA ALA A 360 -16.58 2.80 -9.69
C ALA A 360 -15.88 2.03 -10.81
N GLY A 361 -14.74 1.42 -10.48
CA GLY A 361 -13.96 0.61 -11.42
C GLY A 361 -12.66 0.11 -10.84
N PHE A 362 -11.83 -0.48 -11.70
CA PHE A 362 -10.50 -0.95 -11.35
C PHE A 362 -9.43 0.08 -11.73
N GLY A 363 -8.60 0.45 -10.75
CA GLY A 363 -7.27 0.96 -10.98
C GLY A 363 -6.29 -0.20 -11.25
N LEU A 364 -5.00 0.00 -10.99
CA LEU A 364 -4.07 -1.14 -10.98
C LEU A 364 -4.21 -1.82 -9.60
N THR A 365 -4.98 -2.90 -9.55
CA THR A 365 -5.35 -3.70 -8.36
C THR A 365 -6.44 -3.10 -7.48
N TRP A 366 -6.28 -1.83 -7.11
CA TRP A 366 -7.26 -1.18 -6.24
C TRP A 366 -8.61 -1.00 -6.94
N TRP A 367 -9.69 -1.24 -6.24
CA TRP A 367 -10.99 -0.73 -6.59
C TRP A 367 -11.01 0.76 -6.30
N THR A 368 -11.60 1.53 -7.19
CA THR A 368 -11.61 3.00 -7.09
C THR A 368 -13.02 3.52 -7.31
N GLU A 369 -13.36 4.60 -6.62
CA GLU A 369 -14.66 5.27 -6.74
C GLU A 369 -14.54 6.74 -6.34
N VAL A 370 -15.41 7.59 -6.88
CA VAL A 370 -15.61 8.97 -6.42
C VAL A 370 -17.00 9.08 -5.79
N ARG A 371 -17.09 9.52 -4.54
CA ARG A 371 -18.33 9.77 -3.81
C ARG A 371 -18.31 11.16 -3.21
N ASP A 372 -19.33 11.98 -3.47
CA ASP A 372 -19.43 13.36 -2.96
C ASP A 372 -18.16 14.19 -3.21
N GLY A 373 -17.48 13.95 -4.32
CA GLY A 373 -16.24 14.61 -4.70
C GLY A 373 -14.97 14.04 -4.09
N ASP A 374 -15.06 13.17 -3.09
CA ASP A 374 -13.91 12.48 -2.48
C ASP A 374 -13.56 11.20 -3.27
N ARG A 375 -12.25 10.95 -3.47
CA ARG A 375 -11.72 9.75 -4.14
C ARG A 375 -11.44 8.65 -3.13
N TYR A 376 -11.99 7.48 -3.39
CA TYR A 376 -11.83 6.30 -2.55
C TYR A 376 -11.04 5.21 -3.27
N PHE A 377 -10.39 4.38 -2.50
CA PHE A 377 -9.81 3.12 -2.95
C PHE A 377 -10.06 2.03 -1.90
N ALA A 378 -10.24 0.80 -2.36
CA ALA A 378 -10.42 -0.34 -1.47
C ALA A 378 -9.91 -1.64 -2.08
N HIS A 379 -9.68 -2.61 -1.23
CA HIS A 379 -9.51 -4.00 -1.60
C HIS A 379 -9.96 -4.92 -0.49
N SER A 380 -10.60 -6.03 -0.85
CA SER A 380 -10.97 -7.07 0.11
C SER A 380 -10.01 -8.25 0.03
N GLY A 381 -10.06 -9.08 1.06
CA GLY A 381 -9.40 -10.39 1.08
C GLY A 381 -10.34 -11.44 1.66
N SER A 382 -10.36 -12.64 1.08
CA SER A 382 -11.08 -13.78 1.67
C SER A 382 -10.39 -15.08 1.28
N LEU A 383 -10.13 -15.90 2.26
CA LEU A 383 -9.63 -17.24 2.05
C LEU A 383 -9.82 -18.10 3.32
N ALA A 384 -10.33 -19.33 3.14
CA ALA A 384 -10.31 -20.38 4.15
C ALA A 384 -10.78 -19.93 5.55
N GLY A 385 -11.90 -19.25 5.64
CA GLY A 385 -12.46 -18.82 6.92
C GLY A 385 -11.98 -17.46 7.43
N TYR A 386 -11.19 -16.72 6.64
CA TYR A 386 -10.79 -15.35 6.95
C TYR A 386 -11.43 -14.35 5.97
N THR A 387 -11.70 -13.16 6.46
CA THR A 387 -12.09 -12.02 5.61
C THR A 387 -11.35 -10.77 6.07
N ALA A 388 -10.84 -9.99 5.12
CA ALA A 388 -10.15 -8.72 5.33
C ALA A 388 -10.77 -7.63 4.45
N PHE A 389 -10.68 -6.39 4.90
CA PHE A 389 -11.06 -5.24 4.09
C PHE A 389 -10.23 -4.02 4.42
N LEU A 390 -9.77 -3.32 3.39
CA LEU A 390 -9.10 -2.03 3.47
C LEU A 390 -9.89 -1.01 2.66
N LEU A 391 -10.15 0.15 3.26
CA LEU A 391 -10.80 1.29 2.62
C LEU A 391 -9.99 2.56 2.92
N GLY A 392 -9.69 3.35 1.90
CA GLY A 392 -9.07 4.65 2.02
C GLY A 392 -9.84 5.75 1.30
N ASN A 393 -10.01 6.90 1.96
CA ASN A 393 -10.42 8.16 1.36
C ASN A 393 -9.17 9.00 1.16
N ARG A 394 -8.77 9.20 -0.09
CA ARG A 394 -7.50 9.85 -0.46
C ARG A 394 -7.48 11.34 -0.16
N ASP A 395 -8.59 12.02 -0.42
CA ASP A 395 -8.67 13.47 -0.32
C ASP A 395 -8.69 13.94 1.13
N ARG A 396 -9.27 13.11 2.01
CA ARG A 396 -9.31 13.34 3.45
C ARG A 396 -8.21 12.62 4.23
N LYS A 397 -7.42 11.77 3.58
CA LYS A 397 -6.42 10.90 4.19
C LYS A 397 -6.96 10.08 5.36
N LEU A 398 -8.17 9.54 5.19
CA LEU A 398 -8.84 8.68 6.15
C LEU A 398 -8.75 7.22 5.70
N GLY A 399 -8.59 6.31 6.64
CA GLY A 399 -8.51 4.89 6.35
C GLY A 399 -9.19 4.02 7.38
N PHE A 400 -9.70 2.89 6.91
CA PHE A 400 -10.29 1.82 7.70
C PHE A 400 -9.67 0.49 7.32
N ALA A 401 -9.19 -0.25 8.29
CA ALA A 401 -8.70 -1.61 8.14
C ALA A 401 -9.44 -2.56 9.07
N VAL A 402 -9.83 -3.73 8.57
CA VAL A 402 -10.45 -4.79 9.37
C VAL A 402 -9.96 -6.17 8.92
N LEU A 403 -9.65 -7.01 9.88
CA LEU A 403 -9.32 -8.43 9.72
C LEU A 403 -10.25 -9.26 10.59
N THR A 404 -10.78 -10.35 10.03
CA THR A 404 -11.71 -11.25 10.73
C THR A 404 -11.34 -12.72 10.50
N ASN A 405 -11.76 -13.58 11.42
CA ASN A 405 -11.65 -15.02 11.28
C ASN A 405 -13.00 -15.70 10.92
N GLY A 406 -13.85 -14.98 10.20
CA GLY A 406 -15.10 -15.49 9.65
C GLY A 406 -15.16 -15.40 8.14
N ASN A 407 -15.75 -16.39 7.47
CA ASN A 407 -16.01 -16.32 6.03
C ASN A 407 -17.26 -15.47 5.72
N ARG A 408 -17.41 -15.06 4.44
CA ARG A 408 -18.61 -14.33 3.95
C ARG A 408 -18.93 -13.01 4.68
N ALA A 409 -17.94 -12.44 5.35
CA ALA A 409 -18.13 -11.20 6.11
C ALA A 409 -18.20 -9.94 5.21
N HIS A 410 -17.82 -10.00 3.94
CA HIS A 410 -17.68 -8.85 3.04
C HIS A 410 -18.84 -7.85 3.07
N PRO A 411 -20.13 -8.23 2.83
CA PRO A 411 -21.20 -7.25 2.77
C PRO A 411 -21.39 -6.48 4.07
N HIS A 412 -21.06 -7.12 5.19
CA HIS A 412 -21.14 -6.51 6.52
C HIS A 412 -19.95 -5.56 6.76
N LEU A 413 -18.75 -5.98 6.36
CA LEU A 413 -17.52 -5.18 6.55
C LEU A 413 -17.51 -3.95 5.65
N PHE A 414 -18.06 -4.02 4.44
CA PHE A 414 -18.16 -2.86 3.54
C PHE A 414 -19.02 -1.76 4.15
N LYS A 415 -20.22 -2.11 4.65
CA LYS A 415 -21.12 -1.16 5.33
C LYS A 415 -20.48 -0.56 6.58
N LEU A 416 -19.75 -1.39 7.35
CA LEU A 416 -19.06 -0.93 8.54
C LEU A 416 -17.94 0.06 8.20
N ALA A 417 -17.18 -0.22 7.13
CA ALA A 417 -16.10 0.64 6.67
C ALA A 417 -16.61 2.00 6.17
N ASP A 418 -17.69 1.99 5.38
CA ASP A 418 -18.35 3.23 4.94
C ASP A 418 -18.82 4.04 6.14
N LYS A 419 -19.52 3.40 7.10
CA LYS A 419 -19.96 4.06 8.34
C LYS A 419 -18.79 4.65 9.13
N ALA A 420 -17.68 3.95 9.23
CA ALA A 420 -16.48 4.42 9.95
C ALA A 420 -15.91 5.69 9.30
N ILE A 421 -15.74 5.68 7.96
CA ILE A 421 -15.26 6.87 7.22
C ILE A 421 -16.24 8.04 7.38
N ASP A 422 -17.55 7.80 7.27
CA ASP A 422 -18.57 8.85 7.43
C ASP A 422 -18.55 9.46 8.84
N LEU A 423 -18.37 8.65 9.87
CA LEU A 423 -18.23 9.14 11.24
C LEU A 423 -16.95 9.96 11.43
N MET A 424 -15.82 9.50 10.87
CA MET A 424 -14.59 10.28 10.89
C MET A 424 -14.76 11.62 10.16
N LYS A 425 -15.45 11.66 9.01
CA LYS A 425 -15.80 12.89 8.29
C LYS A 425 -16.70 13.80 9.15
N LYS A 426 -17.75 13.24 9.73
CA LYS A 426 -18.73 13.96 10.56
C LYS A 426 -18.09 14.63 11.77
N TYR A 427 -17.13 13.99 12.41
CA TYR A 427 -16.49 14.46 13.63
C TYR A 427 -15.09 15.06 13.41
N SER A 428 -14.75 15.40 12.16
CA SER A 428 -13.56 16.17 11.84
C SER A 428 -13.87 17.66 11.82
N SER A 429 -13.02 18.41 12.50
CA SER A 429 -13.06 19.88 12.50
C SER A 429 -11.84 20.42 11.76
N PRO A 430 -11.97 21.51 10.97
CA PRO A 430 -10.80 22.25 10.51
C PRO A 430 -10.03 22.74 11.75
N THR A 431 -8.72 22.54 11.80
CA THR A 431 -7.88 23.10 12.85
C THR A 431 -7.94 24.63 12.75
N GLY A 432 -8.59 25.27 13.71
CA GLY A 432 -8.68 26.74 13.77
C GLY A 432 -9.89 27.32 14.51
N LEU A 433 -10.92 26.52 14.74
CA LEU A 433 -12.08 26.98 15.49
C LEU A 433 -12.32 26.07 16.72
N GLN A 434 -11.50 26.24 17.74
CA GLN A 434 -11.95 25.91 19.10
C GLN A 434 -13.03 26.93 19.46
N SER A 435 -14.30 26.49 19.48
CA SER A 435 -15.34 27.28 20.13
C SER A 435 -14.95 27.48 21.59
N PRO A 436 -15.00 28.70 22.12
CA PRO A 436 -14.78 28.92 23.53
C PRO A 436 -15.84 28.15 24.33
N ARG A 437 -15.39 27.48 25.37
CA ARG A 437 -16.24 26.82 26.38
C ARG A 437 -17.03 27.85 27.17
#